data_44c84ac0a26610d29ec608992a8a27f0
#
_entry.id   44c84ac0a26610d29ec608992a8a27f0
#
_cell.length_a   1.000
_cell.length_b   1.000
_cell.length_c   1.000
_cell.angle_alpha   90.00
_cell.angle_beta   90.00
_cell.angle_gamma   90.00
#
_symmetry.space_group_name_H-M   'P 1'
#
loop_
_entity.id
_entity.type
_entity.pdbx_description
1 polymer ?
#
loop_
_entity_poly.entity_id
_entity_poly.type
_entity_poly.pdbx_seq_one_letter_code
_entity_poly.pdbx_strand_id
1 'polypeptide(L)'
;HYNTFRYYDADIGRFISPDPIGLSGGLNLHQYAPNPISWIDPWGWACIPNKVSGSAREARVGGKLDGKFGKPNVLRERYLRDANGKIVRDPKTGEARRVDFVVKGKDGKGTSVEVTSKTADKRDQINKEGRIRAAGGTYVRDPKTKKLIEVRDTSRIIRVD
;
A
#
# COMPACT_ATOMS: atom_id res chain seq x y z
N HIS A 1 -24.66 7.83 14.25
CA HIS A 1 -23.72 8.53 13.38
C HIS A 1 -23.96 8.20 11.91
N TYR A 2 -23.98 9.23 11.06
CA TYR A 2 -24.01 9.05 9.60
C TYR A 2 -22.58 8.82 9.08
N ASN A 3 -22.38 7.70 8.41
CA ASN A 3 -21.09 7.34 7.81
C ASN A 3 -21.28 7.17 6.30
N THR A 4 -21.08 8.23 5.57
CA THR A 4 -21.17 8.40 4.11
C THR A 4 -22.31 7.64 3.40
N PHE A 5 -22.44 6.35 3.59
CA PHE A 5 -23.45 5.49 2.92
C PHE A 5 -24.36 4.74 3.88
N ARG A 6 -24.07 4.73 5.19
CA ARG A 6 -24.84 4.02 6.20
C ARG A 6 -24.98 4.80 7.51
N TYR A 7 -26.05 4.54 8.25
CA TYR A 7 -26.21 5.03 9.62
C TYR A 7 -25.64 4.01 10.61
N TYR A 8 -24.71 4.47 11.43
CA TYR A 8 -24.12 3.68 12.51
C TYR A 8 -24.79 4.01 13.83
N ASP A 9 -25.21 2.99 14.55
CA ASP A 9 -25.74 3.07 15.90
C ASP A 9 -24.68 2.65 16.90
N ALA A 10 -24.22 3.62 17.72
CA ALA A 10 -23.15 3.40 18.67
C ALA A 10 -23.60 2.59 19.88
N ASP A 11 -24.90 2.62 20.22
CA ASP A 11 -25.44 1.91 21.38
C ASP A 11 -25.49 0.40 21.14
N ILE A 12 -25.73 0.00 19.90
CA ILE A 12 -25.73 -1.42 19.50
C ILE A 12 -24.48 -1.85 18.72
N GLY A 13 -23.56 -0.92 18.46
CA GLY A 13 -22.26 -1.20 17.86
C GLY A 13 -22.29 -1.70 16.42
N ARG A 14 -23.33 -1.36 15.62
CA ARG A 14 -23.49 -1.82 14.25
C ARG A 14 -24.21 -0.80 13.35
N PHE A 15 -24.18 -1.03 12.04
CA PHE A 15 -25.00 -0.27 11.11
C PHE A 15 -26.48 -0.68 11.23
N ILE A 16 -27.39 0.30 11.13
CA ILE A 16 -28.85 0.08 11.14
C ILE A 16 -29.42 -0.09 9.73
N SER A 17 -28.64 0.23 8.69
CA SER A 17 -28.98 -0.05 7.29
C SER A 17 -28.08 -1.18 6.75
N PRO A 18 -28.60 -2.03 5.85
CA PRO A 18 -27.80 -3.09 5.23
C PRO A 18 -26.67 -2.51 4.37
N ASP A 19 -25.66 -3.34 4.13
CA ASP A 19 -24.52 -2.98 3.30
C ASP A 19 -24.95 -2.72 1.84
N PRO A 20 -24.67 -1.54 1.27
CA PRO A 20 -25.04 -1.23 -0.12
C PRO A 20 -24.34 -2.14 -1.15
N ILE A 21 -23.21 -2.76 -0.79
CA ILE A 21 -22.53 -3.77 -1.64
C ILE A 21 -23.01 -5.20 -1.36
N GLY A 22 -23.99 -5.38 -0.48
CA GLY A 22 -24.58 -6.66 -0.15
C GLY A 22 -23.57 -7.68 0.36
N LEU A 23 -23.75 -8.95 -0.03
CA LEU A 23 -22.88 -10.06 0.40
C LEU A 23 -21.42 -9.93 -0.06
N SER A 24 -21.11 -9.02 -0.96
CA SER A 24 -19.71 -8.70 -1.33
C SER A 24 -18.92 -8.07 -0.18
N GLY A 25 -19.61 -7.46 0.79
CA GLY A 25 -19.02 -6.92 2.02
C GLY A 25 -18.90 -7.93 3.16
N GLY A 26 -19.50 -9.11 3.03
CA GLY A 26 -19.52 -10.15 4.05
C GLY A 26 -20.93 -10.72 4.29
N LEU A 27 -21.02 -11.80 5.06
CA LEU A 27 -22.31 -12.46 5.37
C LEU A 27 -23.19 -11.63 6.31
N ASN A 28 -22.61 -10.80 7.15
CA ASN A 28 -23.34 -9.92 8.06
C ASN A 28 -23.45 -8.52 7.47
N LEU A 29 -24.59 -8.23 6.85
CA LEU A 29 -24.85 -6.95 6.16
C LEU A 29 -24.88 -5.73 7.09
N HIS A 30 -24.93 -5.91 8.40
CA HIS A 30 -24.96 -4.83 9.40
C HIS A 30 -23.66 -4.70 10.18
N GLN A 31 -22.65 -5.49 9.88
CA GLN A 31 -21.37 -5.44 10.57
C GLN A 31 -20.64 -4.14 10.29
N TYR A 32 -20.11 -3.50 11.37
CA TYR A 32 -19.24 -2.34 11.25
C TYR A 32 -17.82 -2.75 10.86
N ALA A 33 -17.22 -3.64 11.62
CA ALA A 33 -15.87 -4.15 11.39
C ALA A 33 -15.68 -5.47 12.16
N PRO A 34 -14.74 -6.34 11.74
CA PRO A 34 -14.41 -7.55 12.49
C PRO A 34 -13.87 -7.27 13.89
N ASN A 35 -13.20 -6.13 14.08
CA ASN A 35 -12.77 -5.62 15.37
C ASN A 35 -12.94 -4.10 15.42
N PRO A 36 -14.00 -3.59 16.06
CA PRO A 36 -14.33 -2.17 16.07
C PRO A 36 -13.36 -1.29 16.87
N ILE A 37 -12.48 -1.88 17.68
CA ILE A 37 -11.49 -1.14 18.48
C ILE A 37 -10.27 -0.75 17.61
N SER A 38 -9.88 -1.62 16.68
CA SER A 38 -8.67 -1.45 15.86
C SER A 38 -8.94 -1.20 14.38
N TRP A 39 -10.21 -1.25 13.98
CA TRP A 39 -10.63 -1.14 12.59
C TRP A 39 -11.69 -0.06 12.45
N ILE A 40 -11.54 0.77 11.43
CA ILE A 40 -12.54 1.78 11.06
C ILE A 40 -13.04 1.49 9.65
N ASP A 41 -14.33 1.71 9.45
CA ASP A 41 -14.98 1.69 8.13
C ASP A 41 -15.34 3.14 7.75
N PRO A 42 -14.43 3.91 7.11
CA PRO A 42 -14.63 5.33 6.85
C PRO A 42 -15.77 5.64 5.89
N TRP A 43 -16.16 4.66 5.09
CA TRP A 43 -17.14 4.84 4.02
C TRP A 43 -18.50 4.19 4.31
N GLY A 44 -18.59 3.38 5.37
CA GLY A 44 -19.77 2.57 5.62
C GLY A 44 -19.95 1.43 4.63
N TRP A 45 -18.87 1.02 3.97
CA TRP A 45 -18.76 -0.19 3.19
C TRP A 45 -17.95 -1.18 4.01
N ALA A 46 -18.41 -2.40 4.15
CA ALA A 46 -17.73 -3.39 4.98
C ALA A 46 -16.23 -3.45 4.69
N CYS A 47 -15.44 -3.70 5.73
CA CYS A 47 -13.98 -3.81 5.68
C CYS A 47 -13.54 -4.54 4.44
N ILE A 48 -12.88 -3.83 3.55
CA ILE A 48 -12.48 -4.37 2.25
C ILE A 48 -11.55 -5.56 2.50
N PRO A 49 -11.98 -6.80 2.23
CA PRO A 49 -11.13 -7.99 2.38
C PRO A 49 -9.77 -7.83 1.67
N ASN A 50 -9.76 -7.03 0.61
CA ASN A 50 -8.56 -6.70 -0.17
C ASN A 50 -7.47 -5.98 0.64
N LYS A 51 -7.82 -5.15 1.62
CA LYS A 51 -6.82 -4.44 2.44
C LYS A 51 -6.19 -5.40 3.46
N VAL A 52 -6.98 -6.26 4.08
CA VAL A 52 -6.49 -7.30 5.00
C VAL A 52 -5.60 -8.29 4.27
N SER A 53 -6.09 -8.79 3.13
CA SER A 53 -5.34 -9.70 2.27
C SER A 53 -4.08 -9.02 1.70
N GLY A 54 -4.13 -7.70 1.41
CA GLY A 54 -2.98 -6.90 1.00
C GLY A 54 -1.90 -6.86 2.08
N SER A 55 -2.26 -6.46 3.30
CA SER A 55 -1.34 -6.43 4.46
C SER A 55 -0.74 -7.80 4.77
N ALA A 56 -1.54 -8.88 4.70
CA ALA A 56 -1.05 -10.24 4.93
C ALA A 56 -0.03 -10.66 3.85
N ARG A 57 -0.30 -10.34 2.58
CA ARG A 57 0.64 -10.57 1.47
C ARG A 57 1.94 -9.79 1.66
N GLU A 58 1.85 -8.51 1.98
CA GLU A 58 3.02 -7.67 2.26
C GLU A 58 3.82 -8.20 3.45
N ALA A 59 3.18 -8.58 4.55
CA ALA A 59 3.86 -9.16 5.71
C ALA A 59 4.60 -10.45 5.36
N ARG A 60 3.98 -11.35 4.58
CA ARG A 60 4.60 -12.60 4.13
C ARG A 60 5.81 -12.35 3.24
N VAL A 61 5.68 -11.48 2.25
CA VAL A 61 6.78 -11.13 1.34
C VAL A 61 7.87 -10.39 2.10
N GLY A 62 7.52 -9.44 2.96
CA GLY A 62 8.46 -8.70 3.80
C GLY A 62 9.29 -9.62 4.69
N GLY A 63 8.67 -10.63 5.32
CA GLY A 63 9.39 -11.64 6.10
C GLY A 63 10.40 -12.44 5.28
N LYS A 64 10.03 -12.83 4.05
CA LYS A 64 10.95 -13.52 3.12
C LYS A 64 12.11 -12.62 2.68
N LEU A 65 11.85 -11.35 2.40
CA LEU A 65 12.87 -10.38 2.05
C LEU A 65 13.83 -10.12 3.23
N ASP A 66 13.28 -9.95 4.43
CA ASP A 66 14.07 -9.78 5.66
C ASP A 66 14.99 -10.98 5.93
N GLY A 67 14.49 -12.21 5.73
CA GLY A 67 15.30 -13.43 5.87
C GLY A 67 16.40 -13.55 4.82
N LYS A 68 16.13 -13.14 3.58
CA LYS A 68 17.09 -13.27 2.47
C LYS A 68 18.13 -12.16 2.45
N PHE A 69 17.76 -10.92 2.73
CA PHE A 69 18.62 -9.74 2.57
C PHE A 69 19.03 -9.11 3.89
N GLY A 70 18.42 -9.51 4.99
CA GLY A 70 18.56 -8.90 6.32
C GLY A 70 17.68 -7.66 6.49
N LYS A 71 17.03 -7.54 7.66
CA LYS A 71 16.13 -6.42 8.00
C LYS A 71 16.68 -5.02 7.72
N PRO A 72 17.99 -4.70 7.99
CA PRO A 72 18.53 -3.37 7.72
C PRO A 72 18.58 -3.01 6.23
N ASN A 73 18.51 -4.00 5.35
CA ASN A 73 18.58 -3.83 3.90
C ASN A 73 17.21 -3.80 3.22
N VAL A 74 16.13 -4.02 3.97
CA VAL A 74 14.76 -4.00 3.46
C VAL A 74 14.03 -2.79 4.01
N LEU A 75 13.83 -1.79 3.16
CA LEU A 75 13.06 -0.59 3.50
C LEU A 75 11.60 -0.81 3.11
N ARG A 76 10.67 -0.34 3.93
CA ARG A 76 9.22 -0.51 3.72
C ARG A 76 8.58 0.84 3.44
N GLU A 77 7.62 0.88 2.53
CA GLU A 77 6.76 2.03 2.27
C GLU A 77 7.53 3.33 2.01
N ARG A 78 8.30 3.39 0.92
CA ARG A 78 9.12 4.57 0.59
C ARG A 78 8.55 5.36 -0.59
N TYR A 79 8.47 6.68 -0.43
CA TYR A 79 8.13 7.58 -1.53
C TYR A 79 9.31 7.74 -2.48
N LEU A 80 8.99 7.78 -3.78
CA LEU A 80 9.97 8.13 -4.82
C LEU A 80 10.31 9.62 -4.72
N ARG A 81 11.60 9.91 -4.78
CA ARG A 81 12.19 11.24 -4.60
C ARG A 81 13.18 11.56 -5.71
N ASP A 82 13.45 12.85 -5.90
CA ASP A 82 14.55 13.32 -6.74
C ASP A 82 15.90 13.26 -6.00
N ALA A 83 16.97 13.65 -6.71
CA ALA A 83 18.33 13.67 -6.16
C ALA A 83 18.51 14.67 -4.99
N ASN A 84 17.60 15.65 -4.83
CA ASN A 84 17.58 16.59 -3.72
C ASN A 84 16.75 16.06 -2.53
N GLY A 85 16.13 14.91 -2.69
CA GLY A 85 15.30 14.27 -1.66
C GLY A 85 13.89 14.82 -1.56
N LYS A 86 13.41 15.61 -2.52
CA LYS A 86 12.03 16.05 -2.64
C LYS A 86 11.16 14.93 -3.21
N ILE A 87 9.95 14.76 -2.71
CA ILE A 87 9.00 13.78 -3.25
C ILE A 87 8.58 14.21 -4.65
N VAL A 88 8.76 13.32 -5.62
CA VAL A 88 8.32 13.54 -7.01
C VAL A 88 6.88 13.05 -7.15
N ARG A 89 6.07 13.89 -7.77
CA ARG A 89 4.66 13.61 -8.06
C ARG A 89 4.48 13.30 -9.55
N ASP A 90 3.49 12.47 -9.84
CA ASP A 90 3.09 12.18 -11.21
C ASP A 90 2.66 13.49 -11.93
N PRO A 91 3.30 13.87 -13.02
CA PRO A 91 2.94 15.10 -13.75
C PRO A 91 1.49 15.08 -14.27
N LYS A 92 0.91 13.89 -14.47
CA LYS A 92 -0.46 13.74 -14.97
C LYS A 92 -1.52 13.86 -13.88
N THR A 93 -1.26 13.29 -12.68
CA THR A 93 -2.27 13.18 -11.62
C THR A 93 -1.98 14.01 -10.37
N GLY A 94 -0.76 14.57 -10.24
CA GLY A 94 -0.32 15.29 -9.05
C GLY A 94 -0.04 14.40 -7.83
N GLU A 95 -0.25 13.09 -7.95
CA GLU A 95 -0.11 12.17 -6.84
C GLU A 95 1.31 11.63 -6.69
N ALA A 96 1.75 11.44 -5.45
CA ALA A 96 3.02 10.78 -5.16
C ALA A 96 2.89 9.25 -5.27
N ARG A 97 4.03 8.57 -5.48
CA ARG A 97 4.11 7.11 -5.46
C ARG A 97 4.90 6.63 -4.25
N ARG A 98 4.31 5.71 -3.50
CA ARG A 98 4.95 4.97 -2.41
C ARG A 98 5.08 3.52 -2.86
N VAL A 99 6.30 2.99 -2.86
CA VAL A 99 6.60 1.59 -3.16
C VAL A 99 6.58 0.75 -1.88
N ASP A 100 6.12 -0.50 -1.97
CA ASP A 100 5.93 -1.35 -0.77
C ASP A 100 7.27 -1.68 -0.12
N PHE A 101 8.27 -2.09 -0.91
CA PHE A 101 9.60 -2.42 -0.42
C PHE A 101 10.69 -1.85 -1.32
N VAL A 102 11.86 -1.57 -0.71
CA VAL A 102 13.11 -1.33 -1.42
C VAL A 102 14.18 -2.19 -0.78
N VAL A 103 14.80 -3.06 -1.56
CA VAL A 103 15.91 -3.91 -1.14
C VAL A 103 17.22 -3.25 -1.54
N LYS A 104 18.07 -2.98 -0.56
CA LYS A 104 19.41 -2.40 -0.78
C LYS A 104 20.36 -3.48 -1.30
N GLY A 105 20.98 -3.21 -2.44
CA GLY A 105 22.05 -4.02 -3.00
C GLY A 105 23.41 -3.74 -2.34
N LYS A 106 24.36 -4.61 -2.60
CA LYS A 106 25.75 -4.44 -2.14
C LYS A 106 26.46 -3.27 -2.82
N ASP A 107 25.96 -2.86 -3.98
CA ASP A 107 26.43 -1.71 -4.76
C ASP A 107 25.90 -0.35 -4.25
N GLY A 108 25.17 -0.35 -3.14
CA GLY A 108 24.56 0.84 -2.57
C GLY A 108 23.27 1.32 -3.27
N LYS A 109 22.83 0.62 -4.32
CA LYS A 109 21.57 0.89 -5.02
C LYS A 109 20.43 0.08 -4.45
N GLY A 110 19.21 0.50 -4.73
CA GLY A 110 18.00 -0.17 -4.31
C GLY A 110 17.23 -0.78 -5.47
N THR A 111 16.57 -1.89 -5.22
CA THR A 111 15.55 -2.46 -6.10
C THR A 111 14.19 -2.31 -5.43
N SER A 112 13.26 -1.63 -6.09
CA SER A 112 11.89 -1.51 -5.58
C SER A 112 11.06 -2.75 -5.90
N VAL A 113 10.20 -3.13 -4.95
CA VAL A 113 9.34 -4.30 -5.03
C VAL A 113 7.92 -3.90 -4.66
N GLU A 114 6.97 -4.37 -5.45
CA GLU A 114 5.52 -4.20 -5.30
C GLU A 114 4.89 -5.56 -5.04
N VAL A 115 4.01 -5.64 -4.05
CA VAL A 115 3.31 -6.88 -3.70
C VAL A 115 1.85 -6.77 -4.11
N THR A 116 1.35 -7.78 -4.79
CA THR A 116 -0.05 -7.76 -5.25
C THR A 116 -0.64 -9.17 -5.32
N SER A 117 -1.96 -9.24 -5.47
CA SER A 117 -2.66 -10.49 -5.78
C SER A 117 -2.34 -10.98 -7.20
N LYS A 118 -2.57 -12.26 -7.45
CA LYS A 118 -2.35 -12.85 -8.79
C LYS A 118 -3.20 -12.20 -9.88
N THR A 119 -4.39 -11.76 -9.53
CA THR A 119 -5.41 -11.25 -10.48
C THR A 119 -5.41 -9.72 -10.62
N ALA A 120 -4.68 -8.98 -9.78
CA ALA A 120 -4.73 -7.52 -9.82
C ALA A 120 -4.10 -6.96 -11.11
N ASP A 121 -4.81 -6.05 -11.76
CA ASP A 121 -4.26 -5.23 -12.83
C ASP A 121 -3.40 -4.11 -12.23
N LYS A 122 -2.17 -3.99 -12.67
CA LYS A 122 -1.18 -3.01 -12.21
C LYS A 122 -0.71 -2.04 -13.30
N ARG A 123 -1.33 -2.06 -14.48
CA ARG A 123 -0.91 -1.25 -15.63
C ARG A 123 -0.89 0.23 -15.31
N ASP A 124 -1.96 0.77 -14.72
CA ASP A 124 -2.03 2.20 -14.37
C ASP A 124 -1.00 2.59 -13.33
N GLN A 125 -0.74 1.70 -12.38
CA GLN A 125 0.24 1.91 -11.32
C GLN A 125 1.67 1.90 -11.87
N ILE A 126 1.96 1.00 -12.81
CA ILE A 126 3.26 0.93 -13.50
C ILE A 126 3.45 2.18 -14.37
N ASN A 127 2.44 2.58 -15.13
CA ASN A 127 2.47 3.78 -15.96
C ASN A 127 2.68 5.04 -15.12
N LYS A 128 2.01 5.15 -13.99
CA LYS A 128 2.21 6.24 -13.02
C LYS A 128 3.64 6.26 -12.49
N GLU A 129 4.17 5.11 -12.08
CA GLU A 129 5.55 4.99 -11.62
C GLU A 129 6.55 5.41 -12.72
N GLY A 130 6.33 4.97 -13.97
CA GLY A 130 7.13 5.35 -15.12
C GLY A 130 7.20 6.87 -15.32
N ARG A 131 6.05 7.57 -15.23
CA ARG A 131 6.02 9.04 -15.34
C ARG A 131 6.75 9.74 -14.20
N ILE A 132 6.61 9.25 -12.97
CA ILE A 132 7.32 9.78 -11.80
C ILE A 132 8.83 9.58 -11.94
N ARG A 133 9.28 8.43 -12.45
CA ARG A 133 10.71 8.15 -12.70
C ARG A 133 11.27 9.03 -13.81
N ALA A 134 10.52 9.21 -14.89
CA ALA A 134 10.89 10.13 -15.97
C ALA A 134 11.00 11.59 -15.49
N ALA A 135 10.23 11.97 -14.48
CA ALA A 135 10.31 13.28 -13.81
C ALA A 135 11.41 13.36 -12.73
N GLY A 136 12.32 12.38 -12.66
CA GLY A 136 13.45 12.36 -11.73
C GLY A 136 13.21 11.64 -10.41
N GLY A 137 12.07 10.94 -10.24
CA GLY A 137 11.74 10.17 -9.05
C GLY A 137 12.50 8.84 -8.96
N THR A 138 13.81 8.88 -8.90
CA THR A 138 14.71 7.72 -8.94
C THR A 138 15.42 7.45 -7.63
N TYR A 139 15.03 8.09 -6.54
CA TYR A 139 15.61 7.89 -5.20
C TYR A 139 14.54 7.58 -4.16
N VAL A 140 14.97 6.92 -3.09
CA VAL A 140 14.21 6.78 -1.85
C VAL A 140 15.07 7.19 -0.66
N ARG A 141 14.45 7.59 0.46
CA ARG A 141 15.19 7.97 1.66
C ARG A 141 15.20 6.83 2.67
N ASP A 142 16.37 6.42 3.13
CA ASP A 142 16.54 5.50 4.24
C ASP A 142 16.05 6.18 5.54
N PRO A 143 15.11 5.59 6.28
CA PRO A 143 14.55 6.20 7.48
C PRO A 143 15.56 6.32 8.62
N LYS A 144 16.55 5.42 8.68
CA LYS A 144 17.57 5.39 9.73
C LYS A 144 18.73 6.33 9.43
N THR A 145 19.36 6.16 8.27
CA THR A 145 20.56 6.92 7.91
C THR A 145 20.24 8.28 7.29
N LYS A 146 18.96 8.51 6.91
CA LYS A 146 18.48 9.70 6.17
C LYS A 146 19.10 9.88 4.77
N LYS A 147 20.02 9.00 4.36
CA LYS A 147 20.66 9.02 3.04
C LYS A 147 19.67 8.66 1.93
N LEU A 148 19.93 9.21 0.75
CA LEU A 148 19.22 8.85 -0.47
C LEU A 148 19.84 7.59 -1.06
N ILE A 149 18.99 6.67 -1.51
CA ILE A 149 19.35 5.43 -2.18
C ILE A 149 18.76 5.50 -3.58
N GLU A 150 19.61 5.34 -4.58
CA GLU A 150 19.18 5.32 -5.98
C GLU A 150 18.39 4.03 -6.27
N VAL A 151 17.23 4.20 -6.90
CA VAL A 151 16.36 3.09 -7.34
C VAL A 151 16.01 3.35 -8.80
N ARG A 152 16.82 2.81 -9.72
CA ARG A 152 16.73 3.15 -11.16
C ARG A 152 15.57 2.52 -11.88
N ASP A 153 15.32 1.25 -11.60
CA ASP A 153 14.37 0.46 -12.37
C ASP A 153 12.94 0.55 -11.82
N THR A 154 11.97 0.31 -12.68
CA THR A 154 10.57 0.11 -12.28
C THR A 154 10.47 -1.01 -11.25
N SER A 155 9.49 -0.90 -10.37
CA SER A 155 9.29 -1.87 -9.30
C SER A 155 9.06 -3.28 -9.83
N ARG A 156 9.74 -4.25 -9.25
CA ARG A 156 9.49 -5.67 -9.50
C ARG A 156 8.18 -6.08 -8.83
N ILE A 157 7.28 -6.67 -9.60
CA ILE A 157 5.99 -7.11 -9.08
C ILE A 157 6.09 -8.54 -8.56
N ILE A 158 5.79 -8.73 -7.28
CA ILE A 158 5.64 -10.05 -6.66
C ILE A 158 4.14 -10.33 -6.50
N ARG A 159 3.67 -11.37 -7.19
CA ARG A 159 2.29 -11.82 -7.13
C ARG A 159 2.15 -12.98 -6.15
N VAL A 160 1.25 -12.81 -5.18
CA VAL A 160 0.98 -13.84 -4.15
C VAL A 160 -0.52 -13.91 -3.86
N ASP A 161 -0.95 -15.05 -3.35
CA ASP A 161 -2.32 -15.29 -2.87
C ASP A 161 -2.49 -14.75 -1.46
#